data_0129ddd78d4e2f1f3de5d193f3d6f4ab
#
_entry.id   0129ddd78d4e2f1f3de5d193f3d6f4ab
#
_cell.length_a   1.000
_cell.length_b   1.000
_cell.length_c   1.000
_cell.angle_alpha   90.00
_cell.angle_beta   90.00
_cell.angle_gamma   90.00
#
_symmetry.space_group_name_H-M   'P 1'
#
loop_
_entity.id
_entity.type
_entity.pdbx_description
1 polymer ?
#
loop_
_entity_poly.entity_id
_entity_poly.type
_entity_poly.pdbx_seq_one_letter_code
_entity_poly.pdbx_strand_id
1 'polypeptide(L)'
;SSNVHHLKTSFIFQTAVLESMETAPLVVDGVMYITTSYNHIHAIDAVSGKEFWHYKHAMGPVTVYCCGPNNRGVAALDGKVFMATLDAKLVALDAKTGGKIWETQIADPELGYSETMAPVAVDGKILIGTNGGEYGIRGFVKAFDANSGKLAWTFHTIPERGHEGVWATHDSTGRDMHRNIAAEKKMLSKRGGDFYQTLGGGVWMSPAVDQDTDTVFFVVGNPSPDLYGDIRPGDNLYTNSMVAIDLNTG
;
A
#
# COMPACT_ATOMS: atom_id res chain seq x y z
N SER A 1 5.14 -15.55 26.40
CA SER A 1 4.51 -16.83 26.74
C SER A 1 5.48 -17.73 27.49
N SER A 2 4.98 -18.60 28.37
CA SER A 2 5.82 -19.46 29.27
C SER A 2 6.57 -20.57 28.51
N ASN A 3 6.27 -20.80 27.26
CA ASN A 3 6.80 -21.90 26.43
C ASN A 3 7.72 -21.45 25.28
N VAL A 4 8.07 -20.16 25.19
CA VAL A 4 8.91 -19.63 24.10
C VAL A 4 10.30 -20.31 24.03
N HIS A 5 10.82 -20.76 25.18
CA HIS A 5 12.09 -21.49 25.27
C HIS A 5 12.04 -22.93 24.71
N HIS A 6 10.85 -23.44 24.38
CA HIS A 6 10.68 -24.72 23.70
C HIS A 6 10.72 -24.62 22.17
N LEU A 7 10.78 -23.42 21.62
CA LEU A 7 10.88 -23.23 20.17
C LEU A 7 12.17 -23.88 19.62
N LYS A 8 12.01 -24.60 18.52
CA LYS A 8 13.12 -25.21 17.76
C LYS A 8 12.95 -24.87 16.29
N THR A 9 14.06 -24.72 15.58
CA THR A 9 14.07 -24.59 14.12
C THR A 9 13.49 -25.86 13.51
N SER A 10 12.43 -25.75 12.71
CA SER A 10 11.82 -26.86 11.98
C SER A 10 12.51 -27.05 10.62
N PHE A 11 12.74 -25.97 9.90
CA PHE A 11 13.48 -25.96 8.62
C PHE A 11 14.10 -24.58 8.36
N ILE A 12 14.95 -24.51 7.33
CA ILE A 12 15.46 -23.27 6.77
C ILE A 12 15.14 -23.29 5.28
N PHE A 13 14.46 -22.25 4.80
CA PHE A 13 14.16 -22.05 3.38
C PHE A 13 15.00 -20.90 2.82
N GLN A 14 15.70 -21.11 1.71
CA GLN A 14 16.53 -20.11 1.04
C GLN A 14 15.83 -19.62 -0.23
N THR A 15 15.49 -18.34 -0.28
CA THR A 15 14.78 -17.72 -1.40
C THR A 15 15.65 -17.44 -2.61
N ALA A 16 16.99 -17.49 -2.46
CA ALA A 16 17.99 -17.15 -3.46
C ALA A 16 17.90 -15.70 -4.00
N VAL A 17 17.19 -14.81 -3.31
CA VAL A 17 17.12 -13.37 -3.61
C VAL A 17 17.97 -12.63 -2.60
N LEU A 18 19.03 -11.95 -3.08
CA LEU A 18 20.01 -11.24 -2.24
C LEU A 18 19.58 -9.78 -2.08
N GLU A 19 18.52 -9.56 -1.34
CA GLU A 19 17.96 -8.23 -1.04
C GLU A 19 17.27 -8.23 0.33
N SER A 20 16.90 -7.04 0.80
CA SER A 20 16.08 -6.90 2.02
C SER A 20 14.77 -7.67 1.89
N MET A 21 14.30 -8.23 2.99
CA MET A 21 13.10 -9.04 3.05
C MET A 21 12.19 -8.51 4.16
N GLU A 22 11.02 -8.02 3.78
CA GLU A 22 10.04 -7.41 4.70
C GLU A 22 8.71 -8.18 4.75
N THR A 23 8.68 -9.37 4.18
CA THR A 23 7.45 -10.16 4.09
C THR A 23 6.93 -10.62 5.43
N ALA A 24 5.60 -10.59 5.59
CA ALA A 24 4.90 -11.34 6.61
C ALA A 24 4.42 -12.67 5.99
N PRO A 25 4.91 -13.84 6.43
CA PRO A 25 4.45 -15.13 5.92
C PRO A 25 2.95 -15.32 6.19
N LEU A 26 2.20 -15.74 5.17
CA LEU A 26 0.79 -16.11 5.30
C LEU A 26 0.65 -17.63 5.22
N VAL A 27 0.00 -18.24 6.21
CA VAL A 27 -0.25 -19.70 6.21
C VAL A 27 -1.74 -19.96 6.06
N VAL A 28 -2.11 -20.71 5.01
CA VAL A 28 -3.48 -21.14 4.74
C VAL A 28 -3.45 -22.61 4.34
N ASP A 29 -4.24 -23.43 5.03
CA ASP A 29 -4.39 -24.88 4.77
C ASP A 29 -3.04 -25.63 4.68
N GLY A 30 -2.09 -25.27 5.55
CA GLY A 30 -0.77 -25.90 5.60
C GLY A 30 0.23 -25.41 4.55
N VAL A 31 -0.16 -24.50 3.67
CA VAL A 31 0.73 -23.85 2.71
C VAL A 31 1.15 -22.49 3.26
N MET A 32 2.45 -22.24 3.31
CA MET A 32 3.03 -20.96 3.68
C MET A 32 3.42 -20.20 2.42
N TYR A 33 2.89 -19.01 2.26
CA TYR A 33 3.21 -18.08 1.18
C TYR A 33 4.18 -17.03 1.69
N ILE A 34 5.32 -16.88 1.00
CA ILE A 34 6.38 -15.93 1.33
C ILE A 34 6.67 -15.12 0.07
N THR A 35 6.68 -13.80 0.20
CA THR A 35 7.15 -12.92 -0.87
C THR A 35 8.60 -12.53 -0.66
N THR A 36 9.30 -12.17 -1.73
CA THR A 36 10.62 -11.58 -1.67
C THR A 36 10.66 -10.30 -2.49
N SER A 37 11.74 -9.57 -2.38
CA SER A 37 12.05 -8.44 -3.27
C SER A 37 11.95 -8.85 -4.73
N TYR A 38 11.64 -7.88 -5.61
CA TYR A 38 11.38 -8.07 -7.04
C TYR A 38 10.13 -8.91 -7.36
N ASN A 39 9.17 -8.97 -6.43
CA ASN A 39 7.86 -9.60 -6.61
C ASN A 39 7.92 -11.11 -6.95
N HIS A 40 8.62 -11.87 -6.14
CA HIS A 40 8.52 -13.32 -6.14
C HIS A 40 7.51 -13.78 -5.08
N ILE A 41 6.85 -14.92 -5.31
CA ILE A 41 6.07 -15.66 -4.31
C ILE A 41 6.57 -17.09 -4.28
N HIS A 42 6.87 -17.59 -3.10
CA HIS A 42 7.14 -19.00 -2.84
C HIS A 42 5.98 -19.57 -2.05
N ALA A 43 5.40 -20.65 -2.54
CA ALA A 43 4.45 -21.46 -1.77
C ALA A 43 5.17 -22.71 -1.28
N ILE A 44 5.26 -22.84 0.04
CA ILE A 44 6.01 -23.92 0.67
C ILE A 44 5.12 -24.68 1.67
N ASP A 45 5.44 -25.94 1.90
CA ASP A 45 4.84 -26.70 2.99
C ASP A 45 5.23 -26.09 4.34
N ALA A 46 4.26 -25.69 5.12
CA ALA A 46 4.49 -24.95 6.38
C ALA A 46 5.19 -25.79 7.46
N VAL A 47 5.25 -27.13 7.30
CA VAL A 47 5.88 -28.05 8.25
C VAL A 47 7.30 -28.43 7.84
N SER A 48 7.49 -28.77 6.57
CA SER A 48 8.76 -29.30 6.05
C SER A 48 9.61 -28.26 5.32
N GLY A 49 9.05 -27.13 4.91
CA GLY A 49 9.71 -26.13 4.07
C GLY A 49 9.90 -26.56 2.60
N LYS A 50 9.26 -27.67 2.18
CA LYS A 50 9.33 -28.11 0.78
C LYS A 50 8.54 -27.13 -0.10
N GLU A 51 9.19 -26.62 -1.17
CA GLU A 51 8.54 -25.76 -2.15
C GLU A 51 7.54 -26.57 -3.00
N PHE A 52 6.32 -26.03 -3.13
CA PHE A 52 5.30 -26.54 -4.04
C PHE A 52 5.40 -25.83 -5.40
N TRP A 53 5.48 -24.50 -5.38
CA TRP A 53 5.64 -23.69 -6.56
C TRP A 53 6.30 -22.34 -6.24
N HIS A 54 6.88 -21.74 -7.27
CA HIS A 54 7.50 -20.43 -7.22
C HIS A 54 6.97 -19.59 -8.39
N TYR A 55 6.45 -18.43 -8.09
CA TYR A 55 6.05 -17.43 -9.07
C TYR A 55 7.03 -16.26 -9.04
N LYS A 56 7.49 -15.85 -10.22
CA LYS A 56 8.28 -14.63 -10.41
C LYS A 56 7.51 -13.72 -11.35
N HIS A 57 7.14 -12.53 -10.86
CA HIS A 57 6.49 -11.54 -11.70
C HIS A 57 7.44 -11.02 -12.78
N ALA A 58 6.96 -11.01 -14.03
CA ALA A 58 7.68 -10.36 -15.12
C ALA A 58 7.39 -8.85 -15.04
N MET A 59 8.27 -8.13 -14.35
CA MET A 59 8.08 -6.69 -14.12
C MET A 59 8.15 -5.92 -15.43
N GLY A 60 7.20 -4.99 -15.59
CA GLY A 60 7.25 -3.93 -16.58
C GLY A 60 8.25 -2.82 -16.19
N PRO A 61 8.21 -1.70 -16.89
CA PRO A 61 9.02 -0.54 -16.53
C PRO A 61 8.65 -0.05 -15.12
N VAL A 62 9.66 0.23 -14.32
CA VAL A 62 9.55 0.85 -13.00
C VAL A 62 10.47 2.04 -12.97
N THR A 63 9.90 3.23 -12.74
CA THR A 63 10.70 4.47 -12.74
C THR A 63 11.52 4.57 -11.46
N VAL A 64 10.86 4.43 -10.32
CA VAL A 64 11.46 4.47 -8.98
C VAL A 64 10.59 3.68 -7.99
N TYR A 65 11.23 3.21 -6.93
CA TYR A 65 10.55 2.72 -5.73
C TYR A 65 11.33 3.14 -4.48
N CYS A 66 10.61 3.59 -3.45
CA CYS A 66 11.25 3.97 -2.19
C CYS A 66 11.75 2.72 -1.44
N CYS A 67 12.91 2.87 -0.79
CA CYS A 67 13.35 1.98 0.30
C CYS A 67 13.64 0.53 -0.12
N GLY A 68 13.96 0.31 -1.39
CA GLY A 68 14.29 -0.99 -1.95
C GLY A 68 13.10 -1.69 -2.64
N PRO A 69 13.38 -2.80 -3.35
CA PRO A 69 12.39 -3.52 -4.16
C PRO A 69 11.51 -4.45 -3.31
N ASN A 70 11.07 -3.99 -2.16
CA ASN A 70 10.40 -4.79 -1.13
C ASN A 70 9.01 -5.25 -1.54
N ASN A 71 8.59 -6.40 -1.00
CA ASN A 71 7.21 -6.86 -1.04
C ASN A 71 6.86 -7.41 0.35
N ARG A 72 5.75 -6.92 0.96
CA ARG A 72 5.40 -7.24 2.35
C ARG A 72 4.48 -8.43 2.52
N GLY A 73 4.10 -9.10 1.44
CA GLY A 73 3.31 -10.32 1.53
C GLY A 73 2.17 -10.39 0.51
N VAL A 74 1.31 -11.36 0.75
CA VAL A 74 0.16 -11.68 -0.09
C VAL A 74 -1.12 -11.69 0.72
N ALA A 75 -2.28 -11.63 0.03
CA ALA A 75 -3.57 -12.03 0.57
C ALA A 75 -3.99 -13.37 -0.05
N ALA A 76 -4.89 -14.09 0.62
CA ALA A 76 -5.49 -15.31 0.09
C ALA A 76 -7.01 -15.28 0.28
N LEU A 77 -7.75 -15.67 -0.76
CA LEU A 77 -9.21 -15.76 -0.74
C LEU A 77 -9.68 -16.74 -1.82
N ASP A 78 -10.60 -17.64 -1.48
CA ASP A 78 -11.29 -18.53 -2.42
C ASP A 78 -10.35 -19.28 -3.38
N GLY A 79 -9.28 -19.87 -2.84
CA GLY A 79 -8.30 -20.63 -3.61
C GLY A 79 -7.39 -19.80 -4.52
N LYS A 80 -7.36 -18.50 -4.32
CA LYS A 80 -6.46 -17.54 -5.02
C LYS A 80 -5.50 -16.89 -4.04
N VAL A 81 -4.33 -16.51 -4.55
CA VAL A 81 -3.33 -15.70 -3.86
C VAL A 81 -3.15 -14.40 -4.63
N PHE A 82 -3.13 -13.28 -3.92
CA PHE A 82 -3.06 -11.94 -4.49
C PHE A 82 -1.78 -11.24 -4.06
N MET A 83 -1.06 -10.69 -5.01
CA MET A 83 0.15 -9.89 -4.79
C MET A 83 0.04 -8.57 -5.52
N ALA A 84 0.44 -7.50 -4.85
CA ALA A 84 0.68 -6.22 -5.50
C ALA A 84 2.17 -6.10 -5.88
N THR A 85 2.46 -5.37 -6.96
CA THR A 85 3.79 -5.39 -7.59
C THR A 85 4.41 -4.01 -7.71
N LEU A 86 5.74 -3.96 -7.83
CA LEU A 86 6.50 -2.71 -7.96
C LEU A 86 6.19 -1.94 -9.26
N ASP A 87 5.70 -2.60 -10.29
CA ASP A 87 5.19 -1.97 -11.51
C ASP A 87 3.69 -1.64 -11.43
N ALA A 88 3.21 -1.41 -10.19
CA ALA A 88 1.87 -0.97 -9.85
C ALA A 88 0.75 -1.83 -10.44
N LYS A 89 0.87 -3.15 -10.31
CA LYS A 89 -0.16 -4.12 -10.70
C LYS A 89 -0.66 -4.92 -9.51
N LEU A 90 -1.87 -5.42 -9.63
CA LEU A 90 -2.44 -6.45 -8.77
C LEU A 90 -2.53 -7.75 -9.56
N VAL A 91 -1.97 -8.83 -9.04
CA VAL A 91 -1.89 -10.14 -9.68
C VAL A 91 -2.64 -11.15 -8.83
N ALA A 92 -3.51 -11.94 -9.44
CA ALA A 92 -4.14 -13.11 -8.82
C ALA A 92 -3.58 -14.40 -9.40
N LEU A 93 -3.16 -15.29 -8.51
CA LEU A 93 -2.64 -16.61 -8.84
C LEU A 93 -3.56 -17.70 -8.28
N ASP A 94 -3.59 -18.83 -8.95
CA ASP A 94 -4.16 -20.06 -8.40
C ASP A 94 -3.30 -20.55 -7.21
N ALA A 95 -3.92 -20.72 -6.05
CA ALA A 95 -3.20 -21.05 -4.82
C ALA A 95 -2.51 -22.41 -4.84
N LYS A 96 -3.00 -23.37 -5.67
CA LYS A 96 -2.42 -24.72 -5.78
C LYS A 96 -1.25 -24.80 -6.72
N THR A 97 -1.30 -24.04 -7.82
CA THR A 97 -0.37 -24.19 -8.94
C THR A 97 0.56 -23.00 -9.14
N GLY A 98 0.25 -21.84 -8.56
CA GLY A 98 0.96 -20.58 -8.83
C GLY A 98 0.67 -20.01 -10.23
N GLY A 99 -0.26 -20.61 -10.98
CA GLY A 99 -0.65 -20.12 -12.29
C GLY A 99 -1.38 -18.79 -12.23
N LYS A 100 -1.01 -17.82 -13.08
CA LYS A 100 -1.66 -16.51 -13.14
C LYS A 100 -3.10 -16.64 -13.67
N ILE A 101 -4.07 -16.14 -12.89
CA ILE A 101 -5.49 -16.13 -13.23
C ILE A 101 -5.83 -14.82 -13.95
N TRP A 102 -5.46 -13.70 -13.33
CA TRP A 102 -5.63 -12.37 -13.91
C TRP A 102 -4.57 -11.39 -13.39
N GLU A 103 -4.46 -10.27 -14.07
CA GLU A 103 -3.57 -9.16 -13.72
C GLU A 103 -4.25 -7.85 -14.08
N THR A 104 -4.20 -6.86 -13.19
CA THR A 104 -4.82 -5.55 -13.38
C THR A 104 -3.82 -4.45 -13.06
N GLN A 105 -3.72 -3.43 -13.91
CA GLN A 105 -2.92 -2.22 -13.62
C GLN A 105 -3.64 -1.40 -12.54
N ILE A 106 -2.93 -1.09 -11.45
CA ILE A 106 -3.45 -0.30 -10.32
C ILE A 106 -3.29 1.20 -10.60
N ALA A 107 -2.11 1.59 -11.07
CA ALA A 107 -1.72 2.95 -11.36
C ALA A 107 -0.60 2.98 -12.41
N ASP A 108 -0.22 4.16 -12.87
CA ASP A 108 0.85 4.34 -13.85
C ASP A 108 2.23 4.36 -13.18
N PRO A 109 3.08 3.33 -13.36
CA PRO A 109 4.40 3.28 -12.73
C PRO A 109 5.35 4.37 -13.26
N GLU A 110 5.12 4.93 -14.45
CA GLU A 110 5.95 6.01 -15.00
C GLU A 110 5.78 7.33 -14.22
N LEU A 111 4.67 7.48 -13.49
CA LEU A 111 4.42 8.61 -12.60
C LEU A 111 5.01 8.43 -11.19
N GLY A 112 5.66 7.28 -10.90
CA GLY A 112 6.25 6.99 -9.60
C GLY A 112 5.38 6.14 -8.67
N TYR A 113 4.25 5.62 -9.16
CA TYR A 113 3.45 4.65 -8.39
C TYR A 113 4.12 3.29 -8.35
N SER A 114 4.08 2.66 -7.19
CA SER A 114 4.54 1.28 -6.97
C SER A 114 3.80 0.69 -5.77
N GLU A 115 3.78 -0.65 -5.68
CA GLU A 115 3.07 -1.31 -4.60
C GLU A 115 4.02 -2.23 -3.82
N THR A 116 4.13 -1.97 -2.52
CA THR A 116 5.00 -2.74 -1.62
C THR A 116 4.23 -3.41 -0.48
N MET A 117 2.97 -3.03 -0.25
CA MET A 117 2.15 -3.58 0.83
C MET A 117 1.63 -4.98 0.49
N ALA A 118 1.35 -5.78 1.53
CA ALA A 118 0.50 -6.96 1.39
C ALA A 118 -0.95 -6.50 1.16
N PRO A 119 -1.65 -6.96 0.10
CA PRO A 119 -3.07 -6.70 -0.06
C PRO A 119 -3.91 -7.24 1.10
N VAL A 120 -5.11 -6.70 1.28
CA VAL A 120 -6.09 -7.26 2.22
C VAL A 120 -7.28 -7.80 1.44
N ALA A 121 -7.58 -9.10 1.65
CA ALA A 121 -8.72 -9.76 1.05
C ALA A 121 -9.88 -9.82 2.05
N VAL A 122 -11.01 -9.24 1.70
CA VAL A 122 -12.20 -9.17 2.56
C VAL A 122 -13.46 -9.05 1.72
N ASP A 123 -14.49 -9.81 2.04
CA ASP A 123 -15.82 -9.74 1.42
C ASP A 123 -15.79 -9.66 -0.11
N GLY A 124 -15.04 -10.58 -0.75
CA GLY A 124 -14.90 -10.64 -2.19
C GLY A 124 -14.10 -9.48 -2.82
N LYS A 125 -13.50 -8.62 -2.01
CA LYS A 125 -12.70 -7.45 -2.44
C LYS A 125 -11.23 -7.63 -2.06
N ILE A 126 -10.36 -7.05 -2.86
CA ILE A 126 -8.93 -6.92 -2.57
C ILE A 126 -8.62 -5.43 -2.41
N LEU A 127 -8.23 -5.07 -1.19
CA LEU A 127 -7.85 -3.69 -0.85
C LEU A 127 -6.36 -3.50 -1.06
N ILE A 128 -6.01 -2.39 -1.69
CA ILE A 128 -4.62 -2.00 -1.96
C ILE A 128 -4.46 -0.48 -1.85
N GLY A 129 -3.42 -0.05 -1.17
CA GLY A 129 -2.94 1.34 -1.21
C GLY A 129 -1.78 1.48 -2.16
N THR A 130 -1.09 2.62 -2.15
CA THR A 130 0.08 2.84 -3.01
C THR A 130 1.28 3.37 -2.24
N ASN A 131 2.45 3.01 -2.70
CA ASN A 131 3.73 3.62 -2.35
C ASN A 131 4.03 4.81 -3.31
N GLY A 132 5.12 5.51 -3.09
CA GLY A 132 5.58 6.59 -3.97
C GLY A 132 5.18 7.99 -3.53
N GLY A 133 4.74 8.15 -2.27
CA GLY A 133 4.39 9.45 -1.70
C GLY A 133 5.48 10.52 -1.85
N GLU A 134 6.75 10.12 -1.91
CA GLU A 134 7.92 10.98 -2.07
C GLU A 134 8.07 11.54 -3.49
N TYR A 135 7.45 10.91 -4.48
CA TYR A 135 7.68 11.18 -5.90
C TYR A 135 6.61 12.07 -6.55
N GLY A 136 5.77 12.72 -5.73
CA GLY A 136 4.75 13.61 -6.25
C GLY A 136 3.60 12.87 -6.93
N ILE A 137 3.16 11.77 -6.35
CA ILE A 137 1.94 11.06 -6.73
C ILE A 137 0.74 11.57 -5.91
N ARG A 138 -0.46 11.20 -6.26
CA ARG A 138 -1.65 11.32 -5.44
C ARG A 138 -1.99 9.99 -4.81
N GLY A 139 -1.83 9.88 -3.50
CA GLY A 139 -2.11 8.67 -2.75
C GLY A 139 -3.57 8.20 -2.86
N PHE A 140 -3.76 6.90 -2.67
CA PHE A 140 -5.09 6.27 -2.71
C PHE A 140 -5.14 4.99 -1.89
N VAL A 141 -6.39 4.56 -1.60
CA VAL A 141 -6.77 3.17 -1.37
C VAL A 141 -7.79 2.78 -2.43
N LYS A 142 -7.61 1.62 -3.03
CA LYS A 142 -8.50 1.04 -4.04
C LYS A 142 -9.01 -0.32 -3.60
N ALA A 143 -10.24 -0.65 -3.98
CA ALA A 143 -10.76 -2.00 -3.90
C ALA A 143 -10.97 -2.59 -5.29
N PHE A 144 -10.60 -3.84 -5.43
CA PHE A 144 -10.80 -4.62 -6.65
C PHE A 144 -11.64 -5.86 -6.35
N ASP A 145 -12.50 -6.25 -7.28
CA ASP A 145 -13.22 -7.50 -7.20
C ASP A 145 -12.26 -8.69 -7.28
N ALA A 146 -12.29 -9.57 -6.31
CA ALA A 146 -11.34 -10.68 -6.16
C ALA A 146 -11.43 -11.72 -7.30
N ASN A 147 -12.55 -11.82 -8.00
CA ASN A 147 -12.75 -12.78 -9.07
C ASN A 147 -12.29 -12.25 -10.42
N SER A 148 -12.59 -10.98 -10.71
CA SER A 148 -12.38 -10.39 -12.03
C SER A 148 -11.21 -9.42 -12.12
N GLY A 149 -10.69 -8.95 -10.98
CA GLY A 149 -9.68 -7.88 -10.94
C GLY A 149 -10.23 -6.50 -11.34
N LYS A 150 -11.55 -6.34 -11.46
CA LYS A 150 -12.15 -5.05 -11.80
C LYS A 150 -12.13 -4.11 -10.61
N LEU A 151 -11.82 -2.84 -10.87
CA LEU A 151 -11.88 -1.78 -9.87
C LEU A 151 -13.33 -1.60 -9.38
N ALA A 152 -13.54 -1.68 -8.07
CA ALA A 152 -14.81 -1.43 -7.41
C ALA A 152 -14.96 0.04 -7.01
N TRP A 153 -13.97 0.58 -6.28
CA TRP A 153 -13.93 1.97 -5.86
C TRP A 153 -12.50 2.49 -5.64
N THR A 154 -12.35 3.79 -5.56
CA THR A 154 -11.11 4.49 -5.22
C THR A 154 -11.39 5.56 -4.18
N PHE A 155 -10.67 5.54 -3.08
CA PHE A 155 -10.53 6.66 -2.15
C PHE A 155 -9.19 7.34 -2.38
N HIS A 156 -9.20 8.64 -2.70
CA HIS A 156 -7.96 9.42 -2.79
C HIS A 156 -7.63 10.06 -1.44
N THR A 157 -6.40 9.84 -0.98
CA THR A 157 -5.92 10.39 0.30
C THR A 157 -5.66 11.89 0.27
N ILE A 158 -5.57 12.47 -0.94
CA ILE A 158 -5.49 13.92 -1.14
C ILE A 158 -6.76 14.37 -1.85
N PRO A 159 -7.65 15.13 -1.19
CA PRO A 159 -8.85 15.67 -1.82
C PRO A 159 -8.48 16.75 -2.86
N GLU A 160 -9.29 16.89 -3.90
CA GLU A 160 -9.10 17.92 -4.92
C GLU A 160 -9.18 19.33 -4.34
N ARG A 161 -10.04 19.49 -3.33
CA ARG A 161 -10.28 20.77 -2.65
C ARG A 161 -10.25 20.57 -1.15
N GLY A 162 -9.75 21.57 -0.45
CA GLY A 162 -9.72 21.55 1.00
C GLY A 162 -8.57 20.73 1.60
N HIS A 163 -7.61 20.27 0.79
CA HIS A 163 -6.40 19.61 1.29
C HIS A 163 -5.54 20.53 2.18
N GLU A 164 -5.71 21.83 2.05
CA GLU A 164 -5.06 22.84 2.89
C GLU A 164 -5.58 22.84 4.33
N GLY A 165 -6.76 22.25 4.57
CA GLY A 165 -7.37 22.18 5.89
C GLY A 165 -7.80 23.53 6.45
N VAL A 166 -7.59 23.71 7.75
CA VAL A 166 -7.98 24.94 8.45
C VAL A 166 -6.87 25.97 8.40
N TRP A 167 -7.20 27.18 7.90
CA TRP A 167 -6.27 28.30 7.88
C TRP A 167 -6.17 28.98 9.26
N ALA A 168 -5.40 28.39 10.17
CA ALA A 168 -5.16 28.89 11.52
C ALA A 168 -3.72 29.36 11.73
N THR A 169 -3.52 30.37 12.60
CA THR A 169 -2.20 30.85 13.01
C THR A 169 -1.68 30.11 14.25
N HIS A 170 -2.57 29.41 14.95
CA HIS A 170 -2.25 28.62 16.15
C HIS A 170 -2.64 27.16 15.93
N ASP A 171 -1.88 26.25 16.51
CA ASP A 171 -2.22 24.83 16.54
C ASP A 171 -3.34 24.53 17.57
N SER A 172 -3.76 23.25 17.65
CA SER A 172 -4.82 22.80 18.56
C SER A 172 -4.49 22.99 20.06
N THR A 173 -3.22 23.21 20.40
CA THR A 173 -2.76 23.49 21.77
C THR A 173 -2.68 24.98 22.09
N GLY A 174 -2.95 25.85 21.10
CA GLY A 174 -2.89 27.30 21.21
C GLY A 174 -1.50 27.90 20.97
N ARG A 175 -0.51 27.10 20.50
CA ARG A 175 0.82 27.59 20.17
C ARG A 175 0.79 28.34 18.84
N ASP A 176 1.37 29.56 18.80
CA ASP A 176 1.54 30.30 17.57
C ASP A 176 2.51 29.57 16.61
N MET A 177 2.04 29.27 15.42
CA MET A 177 2.82 28.62 14.36
C MET A 177 3.62 29.60 13.50
N HIS A 178 3.56 30.89 13.79
CA HIS A 178 4.23 31.97 13.06
C HIS A 178 3.92 31.99 11.54
N ARG A 179 2.70 31.61 11.18
CA ARG A 179 2.26 31.51 9.76
C ARG A 179 1.83 32.88 9.22
N ASN A 180 2.22 33.14 7.98
CA ASN A 180 1.66 34.24 7.18
C ASN A 180 0.63 33.68 6.18
N ILE A 181 -0.60 33.47 6.67
CA ILE A 181 -1.69 32.87 5.89
C ILE A 181 -1.96 33.61 4.58
N ALA A 182 -1.85 34.94 4.56
CA ALA A 182 -2.06 35.73 3.33
C ALA A 182 -1.00 35.42 2.25
N ALA A 183 0.26 35.30 2.67
CA ALA A 183 1.36 34.95 1.78
C ALA A 183 1.23 33.49 1.30
N GLU A 184 0.87 32.57 2.18
CA GLU A 184 0.64 31.15 1.87
C GLU A 184 -0.48 30.97 0.84
N LYS A 185 -1.64 31.61 1.05
CA LYS A 185 -2.77 31.59 0.09
C LYS A 185 -2.38 32.19 -1.27
N LYS A 186 -1.61 33.29 -1.26
CA LYS A 186 -1.10 33.91 -2.49
C LYS A 186 -0.12 32.98 -3.23
N MET A 187 0.67 32.20 -2.51
CA MET A 187 1.55 31.21 -3.11
C MET A 187 0.75 30.06 -3.75
N LEU A 188 -0.22 29.49 -3.03
CA LEU A 188 -1.08 28.42 -3.56
C LEU A 188 -1.86 28.88 -4.79
N SER A 189 -2.37 30.11 -4.81
CA SER A 189 -3.12 30.63 -5.97
C SER A 189 -2.29 30.71 -7.26
N LYS A 190 -0.97 30.62 -7.17
CA LYS A 190 -0.06 30.57 -8.33
C LYS A 190 0.21 29.13 -8.81
N ARG A 191 -0.18 28.13 -8.03
CA ARG A 191 -0.08 26.71 -8.41
C ARG A 191 -1.21 26.38 -9.39
N GLY A 192 -0.96 25.44 -10.28
CA GLY A 192 -2.01 24.96 -11.19
C GLY A 192 -3.15 24.26 -10.42
N GLY A 193 -4.30 24.20 -11.03
CA GLY A 193 -5.48 23.52 -10.45
C GLY A 193 -5.25 22.05 -10.08
N ASP A 194 -4.26 21.41 -10.69
CA ASP A 194 -3.92 19.99 -10.50
C ASP A 194 -2.82 19.76 -9.44
N PHE A 195 -2.43 20.77 -8.70
CA PHE A 195 -1.36 20.66 -7.69
C PHE A 195 -1.64 19.56 -6.65
N TYR A 196 -2.89 19.35 -6.28
CA TYR A 196 -3.30 18.26 -5.37
C TYR A 196 -2.88 16.86 -5.85
N GLN A 197 -2.67 16.67 -7.16
CA GLN A 197 -2.26 15.39 -7.73
C GLN A 197 -0.80 15.03 -7.41
N THR A 198 -0.04 15.95 -6.85
CA THR A 198 1.39 15.77 -6.56
C THR A 198 1.72 15.82 -5.07
N LEU A 199 0.71 15.82 -4.20
CA LEU A 199 0.89 16.07 -2.77
C LEU A 199 1.17 14.81 -1.92
N GLY A 200 1.41 13.66 -2.53
CA GLY A 200 1.82 12.45 -1.84
C GLY A 200 0.68 11.72 -1.14
N GLY A 201 0.85 11.39 0.13
CA GLY A 201 -0.17 10.70 0.92
C GLY A 201 -0.31 9.21 0.59
N GLY A 202 0.79 8.51 0.30
CA GLY A 202 0.78 7.08 0.03
C GLY A 202 0.25 6.25 1.20
N VAL A 203 -0.36 5.11 0.90
CA VAL A 203 -0.80 4.11 1.88
C VAL A 203 -0.03 2.82 1.60
N TRP A 204 1.13 2.69 2.23
CA TRP A 204 2.07 1.59 1.98
C TRP A 204 2.04 0.48 3.03
N MET A 205 1.15 0.60 4.03
CA MET A 205 0.86 -0.43 5.03
C MET A 205 -0.55 -0.98 4.83
N SER A 206 -0.71 -2.28 5.12
CA SER A 206 -1.99 -2.96 4.98
C SER A 206 -3.05 -2.34 5.90
N PRO A 207 -4.26 -2.04 5.40
CA PRO A 207 -5.37 -1.57 6.22
C PRO A 207 -5.85 -2.64 7.19
N ALA A 208 -6.48 -2.21 8.28
CA ALA A 208 -7.30 -3.06 9.14
C ALA A 208 -8.77 -2.94 8.72
N VAL A 209 -9.52 -4.04 8.84
CA VAL A 209 -10.95 -4.05 8.50
C VAL A 209 -11.76 -4.55 9.68
N ASP A 210 -12.72 -3.77 10.09
CA ASP A 210 -13.79 -4.18 10.98
C ASP A 210 -14.97 -4.66 10.11
N GLN A 211 -15.16 -5.99 10.07
CA GLN A 211 -16.20 -6.61 9.27
C GLN A 211 -17.60 -6.47 9.90
N ASP A 212 -17.69 -6.21 11.21
CA ASP A 212 -18.97 -6.03 11.89
C ASP A 212 -19.60 -4.67 11.54
N THR A 213 -18.76 -3.68 11.22
CA THR A 213 -19.19 -2.32 10.87
C THR A 213 -18.90 -1.95 9.42
N ASP A 214 -18.37 -2.87 8.61
CA ASP A 214 -17.93 -2.63 7.23
C ASP A 214 -16.95 -1.44 7.13
N THR A 215 -16.06 -1.28 8.12
CA THR A 215 -15.16 -0.13 8.18
C THR A 215 -13.71 -0.52 7.90
N VAL A 216 -13.07 0.20 7.00
CA VAL A 216 -11.64 0.07 6.66
C VAL A 216 -10.86 1.19 7.31
N PHE A 217 -9.88 0.83 8.14
CA PHE A 217 -8.96 1.77 8.81
C PHE A 217 -7.58 1.67 8.21
N PHE A 218 -6.98 2.81 7.88
CA PHE A 218 -5.62 2.86 7.37
C PHE A 218 -4.91 4.16 7.76
N VAL A 219 -3.57 4.10 7.76
CA VAL A 219 -2.73 5.26 7.98
C VAL A 219 -2.25 5.81 6.65
N VAL A 220 -2.34 7.11 6.50
CA VAL A 220 -1.85 7.84 5.33
C VAL A 220 -0.45 8.36 5.62
N GLY A 221 0.46 8.13 4.70
CA GLY A 221 1.85 8.56 4.80
C GLY A 221 2.04 10.07 4.61
N ASN A 222 3.30 10.46 4.48
CA ASN A 222 3.74 11.85 4.37
C ASN A 222 3.23 12.57 3.12
N PRO A 223 3.14 13.91 3.17
CA PRO A 223 2.91 14.72 1.98
C PRO A 223 4.18 14.81 1.12
N SER A 224 4.02 15.18 -0.16
CA SER A 224 5.13 15.44 -1.09
C SER A 224 5.29 16.94 -1.37
N PRO A 225 6.54 17.42 -1.53
CA PRO A 225 7.80 16.75 -1.16
C PRO A 225 7.91 16.61 0.35
N ASP A 226 8.42 15.47 0.85
CA ASP A 226 8.35 15.15 2.27
C ASP A 226 9.22 16.04 3.17
N LEU A 227 10.42 16.42 2.72
CA LEU A 227 11.39 17.22 3.48
C LEU A 227 11.29 18.74 3.27
N TYR A 228 10.45 19.22 2.34
CA TYR A 228 10.33 20.66 2.02
C TYR A 228 8.87 21.11 2.02
N GLY A 229 8.40 21.56 3.19
CA GLY A 229 7.01 21.96 3.43
C GLY A 229 6.61 23.32 2.87
N ASP A 230 7.56 24.22 2.62
CA ASP A 230 7.26 25.62 2.26
C ASP A 230 6.43 25.78 0.99
N ILE A 231 6.49 24.80 0.08
CA ILE A 231 5.74 24.83 -1.19
C ILE A 231 4.34 24.24 -1.10
N ARG A 232 3.97 23.64 0.04
CA ARG A 232 2.68 23.00 0.28
C ARG A 232 2.05 23.47 1.60
N PRO A 233 1.75 24.78 1.75
CA PRO A 233 1.20 25.32 2.98
C PRO A 233 -0.19 24.75 3.29
N GLY A 234 -0.54 24.75 4.58
CA GLY A 234 -1.78 24.17 5.08
C GLY A 234 -1.57 22.82 5.77
N ASP A 235 -2.66 22.15 6.11
CA ASP A 235 -2.65 20.91 6.88
C ASP A 235 -2.29 19.68 6.04
N ASN A 236 -2.36 19.81 4.72
CA ASN A 236 -2.09 18.73 3.75
C ASN A 236 -2.96 17.49 3.98
N LEU A 237 -4.29 17.69 4.12
CA LEU A 237 -5.25 16.61 4.35
C LEU A 237 -5.29 15.61 3.16
N TYR A 238 -5.29 14.28 3.42
CA TYR A 238 -5.30 13.62 4.74
C TYR A 238 -3.94 12.96 5.03
N THR A 239 -2.81 13.57 4.66
CA THR A 239 -1.48 13.04 5.00
C THR A 239 -1.29 12.95 6.51
N ASN A 240 -0.41 12.04 6.97
CA ASN A 240 -0.08 11.81 8.38
C ASN A 240 -1.31 11.60 9.28
N SER A 241 -2.36 11.00 8.74
CA SER A 241 -3.65 10.80 9.41
C SER A 241 -4.05 9.34 9.43
N MET A 242 -4.86 8.96 10.41
CA MET A 242 -5.65 7.74 10.36
C MET A 242 -6.99 8.06 9.72
N VAL A 243 -7.38 7.27 8.74
CA VAL A 243 -8.63 7.44 7.98
C VAL A 243 -9.48 6.19 8.14
N ALA A 244 -10.79 6.38 8.27
CA ALA A 244 -11.79 5.33 8.28
C ALA A 244 -12.78 5.57 7.14
N ILE A 245 -13.02 4.55 6.32
CA ILE A 245 -13.95 4.60 5.18
C ILE A 245 -14.86 3.38 5.18
N ASP A 246 -15.95 3.48 4.47
CA ASP A 246 -16.87 2.36 4.25
C ASP A 246 -16.27 1.34 3.26
N LEU A 247 -16.29 0.06 3.63
CA LEU A 247 -15.71 -1.05 2.84
C LEU A 247 -16.38 -1.21 1.46
N ASN A 248 -17.67 -0.88 1.36
CA ASN A 248 -18.46 -1.13 0.17
C ASN A 248 -18.40 -0.01 -0.85
N THR A 249 -18.24 1.21 -0.37
CA THR A 249 -18.33 2.42 -1.22
C THR A 249 -17.02 3.21 -1.33
N GLY A 250 -16.08 3.02 -0.38
CA GLY A 250 -14.86 3.82 -0.30
C GLY A 250 -15.12 5.21 0.24
#